data_406431ac87aeada5b7e3b2f6d7d53ac8
#
_entry.id   406431ac87aeada5b7e3b2f6d7d53ac8
#
_cell.length_a   1.000
_cell.length_b   1.000
_cell.length_c   1.000
_cell.angle_alpha   90.00
_cell.angle_beta   90.00
_cell.angle_gamma   90.00
#
_symmetry.space_group_name_H-M   'P 1'
#
loop_
_entity.id
_entity.type
_entity.pdbx_description
1 polymer ?
#
loop_
_entity_poly.entity_id
_entity_poly.type
_entity_poly.pdbx_seq_one_letter_code
_entity_poly.pdbx_strand_id
1 'polypeptide(L)' 'MFGRELRVAAAVRWYGSGSVSQGRAAEIAALSRAEFIAALARFGVMPFQGGLALILNKSLQIW' A
#
# COMPACT_ATOMS: atom_id res chain seq x y z
N MET A 1 11.00 -15.95 10.95
CA MET A 1 11.68 -15.04 10.07
C MET A 1 11.10 -14.96 8.70
N PHE A 2 11.04 -16.06 8.00
CA PHE A 2 10.43 -16.08 6.67
C PHE A 2 8.97 -15.72 6.71
N GLY A 3 8.25 -16.14 7.76
CA GLY A 3 6.83 -15.87 7.86
C GLY A 3 6.50 -14.38 7.90
N ARG A 4 7.33 -13.59 8.55
CA ARG A 4 7.09 -12.17 8.65
C ARG A 4 7.24 -11.48 7.30
N GLU A 5 8.30 -11.80 6.58
CA GLU A 5 8.52 -11.19 5.29
C GLU A 5 7.47 -11.61 4.27
N LEU A 6 7.06 -12.87 4.34
CA LEU A 6 6.00 -13.36 3.47
C LEU A 6 4.68 -12.68 3.76
N ARG A 7 4.38 -12.43 5.04
CA ARG A 7 3.17 -11.72 5.42
C ARG A 7 3.17 -10.30 4.88
N VAL A 8 4.29 -9.62 5.04
CA VAL A 8 4.40 -8.26 4.56
C VAL A 8 4.25 -8.22 3.04
N ALA A 9 4.93 -9.11 2.35
CA ALA A 9 4.84 -9.16 0.90
C ALA A 9 3.43 -9.47 0.44
N ALA A 10 2.75 -10.40 1.10
CA ALA A 10 1.38 -10.74 0.75
C ALA A 10 0.44 -9.56 0.99
N ALA A 11 0.60 -8.88 2.12
CA ALA A 11 -0.23 -7.73 2.45
C ALA A 11 -0.04 -6.61 1.45
N VAL A 12 1.20 -6.34 1.08
CA VAL A 12 1.51 -5.33 0.08
C VAL A 12 0.87 -5.68 -1.25
N ARG A 13 0.96 -6.94 -1.63
CA ARG A 13 0.39 -7.39 -2.89
C ARG A 13 -1.13 -7.24 -2.90
N TRP A 14 -1.79 -7.65 -1.82
CA TRP A 14 -3.23 -7.54 -1.72
C TRP A 14 -3.68 -6.09 -1.71
N TYR A 15 -2.95 -5.25 -1.01
CA TYR A 15 -3.25 -3.83 -1.01
C TYR A 15 -3.07 -3.24 -2.41
N GLY A 16 -2.00 -3.60 -3.08
CA GLY A 16 -1.72 -3.11 -4.43
C GLY A 16 -2.77 -3.51 -5.44
N SER A 17 -3.38 -4.68 -5.26
CA SER A 17 -4.44 -5.14 -6.16
C SER A 17 -5.82 -4.61 -5.77
N GLY A 18 -5.90 -3.87 -4.68
CA GLY A 18 -7.18 -3.33 -4.22
C GLY A 18 -8.03 -4.29 -3.42
N SER A 19 -7.48 -5.44 -3.05
CA SER A 19 -8.24 -6.46 -2.33
C SER A 19 -8.52 -6.09 -0.88
N VAL A 20 -7.63 -5.30 -0.27
CA VAL A 20 -7.77 -4.90 1.13
C VAL A 20 -7.45 -3.44 1.28
N SER A 21 -7.98 -2.82 2.35
CA SER A 21 -7.64 -1.44 2.68
C SER A 21 -6.25 -1.37 3.29
N GLN A 22 -5.71 -0.16 3.37
CA GLN A 22 -4.39 0.04 3.96
C GLN A 22 -4.33 -0.42 5.42
N GLY A 23 -5.36 -0.07 6.20
CA GLY A 23 -5.42 -0.50 7.60
C GLY A 23 -5.49 -2.00 7.74
N ARG A 24 -6.30 -2.63 6.90
CA ARG A 24 -6.42 -4.09 6.94
C ARG A 24 -5.11 -4.76 6.54
N ALA A 25 -4.47 -4.23 5.51
CA ALA A 25 -3.19 -4.78 5.06
C ALA A 25 -2.12 -4.67 6.14
N ALA A 26 -2.10 -3.54 6.86
CA ALA A 26 -1.15 -3.37 7.96
C ALA A 26 -1.39 -4.40 9.06
N GLU A 27 -2.67 -4.68 9.36
CA GLU A 27 -3.01 -5.71 10.33
C GLU A 27 -2.53 -7.08 9.89
N ILE A 28 -2.75 -7.41 8.64
CA ILE A 28 -2.30 -8.69 8.08
C ILE A 28 -0.79 -8.82 8.18
N ALA A 29 -0.08 -7.74 7.93
CA ALA A 29 1.37 -7.74 8.00
C ALA A 29 1.89 -7.65 9.43
N ALA A 30 1.01 -7.40 10.40
CA ALA A 30 1.38 -7.21 11.79
C ALA A 30 2.31 -5.99 11.96
N LEU A 31 2.04 -4.95 11.21
CA LEU A 31 2.82 -3.71 11.24
C LEU A 31 1.92 -2.55 11.63
N SER A 32 2.53 -1.49 12.15
CA SER A 32 1.81 -0.24 12.32
C SER A 32 1.58 0.37 10.93
N ARG A 33 0.69 1.34 10.86
CA ARG A 33 0.43 1.99 9.57
C ARG A 33 1.69 2.64 9.02
N ALA A 34 2.45 3.30 9.88
CA ALA A 34 3.69 3.93 9.45
C ALA A 34 4.68 2.92 8.90
N GLU A 35 4.79 1.78 9.58
CA GLU A 35 5.67 0.71 9.12
C GLU A 35 5.20 0.11 7.81
N PHE A 36 3.89 -0.03 7.67
CA PHE A 36 3.34 -0.57 6.45
C PHE A 36 3.57 0.37 5.26
N ILE A 37 3.39 1.66 5.47
CA ILE A 37 3.65 2.66 4.43
C ILE A 37 5.12 2.61 4.00
N ALA A 38 6.03 2.47 4.95
CA ALA A 38 7.45 2.32 4.63
C ALA A 38 7.69 1.06 3.82
N ALA A 39 6.99 -0.03 4.15
CA ALA A 39 7.11 -1.27 3.40
C ALA A 39 6.60 -1.10 1.97
N LEU A 40 5.49 -0.38 1.80
CA LEU A 40 4.96 -0.12 0.46
C LEU A 40 6.00 0.58 -0.40
N ALA A 41 6.68 1.57 0.17
CA ALA A 41 7.70 2.29 -0.57
C ALA A 41 8.83 1.37 -0.99
N ARG A 42 9.21 0.43 -0.12
CA ARG A 42 10.27 -0.53 -0.45
C ARG A 42 9.88 -1.44 -1.60
N PHE A 43 8.58 -1.76 -1.71
CA PHE A 43 8.09 -2.62 -2.79
C PHE A 43 7.68 -1.83 -4.02
N GLY A 44 7.82 -0.51 -3.98
CA GLY A 44 7.47 0.32 -5.12
C GLY A 44 5.97 0.49 -5.31
N VAL A 45 5.19 0.32 -4.25
CA VAL A 45 3.73 0.48 -4.31
C VAL A 45 3.37 1.84 -3.72
N MET A 46 2.47 2.56 -4.39
CA MET A 46 2.05 3.86 -3.89
C MET A 46 1.12 3.70 -2.70
N PRO A 47 1.43 4.37 -1.58
CA PRO A 47 0.60 4.25 -0.38
C PRO A 47 -0.73 5.00 -0.47
N PHE A 48 -0.91 5.85 -1.45
CA PHE A 48 -2.12 6.65 -1.59
C PHE A 48 -2.87 6.29 -2.86
N GLN A 49 -3.23 5.04 -2.97
CA GLN A 49 -3.99 4.54 -4.08
C GLN A 49 -5.32 5.21 -4.21
N GLY A 50 -5.79 5.81 -5.00
CA GLY A 50 -7.11 6.37 -5.10
C GLY A 50 -7.14 7.86 -4.89
N GLY A 51 -6.71 8.30 -3.73
CA GLY A 51 -6.81 9.72 -3.37
C GLY A 51 -5.85 10.58 -4.16
N LEU A 52 -4.57 10.38 -3.93
CA LEU A 52 -3.56 11.22 -4.55
C LEU A 52 -3.47 11.00 -6.04
N ALA A 53 -3.60 9.76 -6.46
CA ALA A 53 -3.53 9.45 -7.88
C ALA A 53 -4.65 10.12 -8.66
N LEU A 54 -5.86 10.16 -8.09
CA LEU A 54 -6.99 10.83 -8.73
C LEU A 54 -6.76 12.33 -8.81
N ILE A 55 -6.21 12.91 -7.78
CA ILE A 55 -5.92 14.34 -7.76
C ILE A 55 -4.88 14.68 -8.83
N LEU A 56 -3.85 13.88 -8.94
CA LEU A 56 -2.82 14.10 -9.93
C LEU A 56 -3.37 13.95 -11.35
N ASN A 57 -4.21 12.95 -11.56
CA ASN A 57 -4.83 12.75 -12.86
C ASN A 57 -5.69 13.93 -13.25
N LYS A 58 -6.47 14.44 -12.32
CA LYS A 58 -7.31 15.61 -12.60
C LYS A 58 -6.47 16.81 -12.94
N SER A 59 -5.38 17.00 -12.23
CA SER A 59 -4.47 18.11 -12.52
C SER A 59 -3.91 18.01 -13.92
N LEU A 60 -3.55 16.82 -14.34
CA LEU A 60 -3.02 16.62 -15.68
C LEU A 60 -4.08 16.81 -16.75
N GLN A 61 -5.32 16.48 -16.45
CA GLN A 61 -6.40 16.56 -17.41
C GLN A 61 -6.91 17.99 -17.65
N ILE A 62 -6.61 18.88 -16.72
CA ILE A 62 -7.00 20.27 -16.88
C ILE A 62 -6.29 20.91 -18.06
N TRP A 63 -5.14 20.44 -18.39
CA TRP A 63 -4.38 20.92 -19.55
C TRP A 63 -4.83 20.27 -20.83
#